data_c410d3d80761ab15df74f4527970a14b
#
_entry.id   c410d3d80761ab15df74f4527970a14b
#
_cell.length_a   1.000
_cell.length_b   1.000
_cell.length_c   1.000
_cell.angle_alpha   90.00
_cell.angle_beta   90.00
_cell.angle_gamma   90.00
#
_symmetry.space_group_name_H-M   'P 1'
#
loop_
_entity.id
_entity.type
_entity.pdbx_description
1 polymer ?
#
loop_
_entity_poly.entity_id
_entity_poly.type
_entity_poly.pdbx_seq_one_letter_code
_entity_poly.pdbx_strand_id
1 'polypeptide(L)'
;MSEGLQPGRRSLYLELGGEEMIRRIVETFYDIVEQDEDATSLHLLHLRGHGVAHSREEQFNYLCGFFGGPSYYVQKHGHSRLKEIHEHMEIGPELRDLWLKCMRRAIETAGLPQRYHDQVMQHFGFAAETTRNRD
;
A
#
# COMPACT_ATOMS: atom_id res chain seq x y z
N MET A 1 26.10 9.12 -13.81
CA MET A 1 25.63 8.68 -13.21
C MET A 1 24.95 8.58 -12.57
N SER A 2 24.58 8.04 -12.78
CA SER A 2 23.76 7.71 -12.10
C SER A 2 23.41 8.18 -11.29
N GLU A 3 23.17 8.80 -11.45
CA GLU A 3 22.84 9.22 -10.72
C GLU A 3 22.16 9.08 -9.82
N GLY A 4 21.83 9.22 -9.77
CA GLY A 4 21.09 9.19 -8.61
C GLY A 4 20.97 7.91 -7.94
N LEU A 5 21.13 6.86 -8.63
CA LEU A 5 21.01 5.52 -8.08
C LEU A 5 22.37 5.03 -7.62
N GLN A 6 22.42 4.68 -6.34
CA GLN A 6 23.60 4.06 -5.79
C GLN A 6 23.50 2.56 -5.97
N PRO A 7 24.64 1.87 -6.15
CA PRO A 7 24.60 0.42 -6.24
C PRO A 7 23.91 -0.21 -5.05
N GLY A 8 23.67 -0.82 -4.42
CA GLY A 8 22.96 -1.38 -3.29
C GLY A 8 21.69 -0.66 -2.91
N ARG A 9 21.40 0.47 -3.55
CA ARG A 9 20.18 1.23 -3.25
C ARG A 9 19.34 1.38 -4.50
N ARG A 10 19.45 0.41 -5.39
CA ARG A 10 18.57 0.35 -6.52
C ARG A 10 17.14 0.40 -6.03
N SER A 11 16.31 1.13 -6.72
CA SER A 11 14.92 1.28 -6.38
C SER A 11 14.24 -0.08 -6.24
N LEU A 12 13.65 -0.33 -5.10
CA LEU A 12 12.87 -1.55 -4.87
C LEU A 12 11.71 -1.60 -5.85
N TYR A 13 11.17 -0.45 -6.20
CA TYR A 13 10.12 -0.32 -7.20
C TYR A 13 10.47 -1.08 -8.49
N LEU A 14 11.68 -0.85 -9.03
CA LEU A 14 12.10 -1.52 -10.25
C LEU A 14 12.32 -3.02 -10.03
N GLU A 15 12.87 -3.38 -8.89
CA GLU A 15 13.11 -4.80 -8.59
C GLU A 15 11.82 -5.58 -8.48
N LEU A 16 10.76 -4.96 -7.95
CA LEU A 16 9.47 -5.62 -7.81
C LEU A 16 8.73 -5.77 -9.13
N GLY A 17 9.11 -5.01 -10.16
CA GLY A 17 8.45 -5.08 -11.45
C GLY A 17 7.86 -3.76 -11.93
N GLY A 18 8.14 -2.67 -11.21
CA GLY A 18 7.73 -1.34 -11.63
C GLY A 18 6.23 -1.12 -11.56
N GLU A 19 5.77 -0.20 -12.36
CA GLU A 19 4.38 0.25 -12.35
C GLU A 19 3.38 -0.89 -12.57
N GLU A 20 3.72 -1.82 -13.45
CA GLU A 20 2.83 -2.93 -13.75
C GLU A 20 2.57 -3.81 -12.54
N MET A 21 3.61 -4.18 -11.81
CA MET A 21 3.44 -5.02 -10.62
C MET A 21 2.74 -4.25 -9.51
N ILE A 22 3.09 -2.98 -9.31
CA ILE A 22 2.43 -2.17 -8.28
C ILE A 22 0.94 -2.05 -8.58
N ARG A 23 0.58 -1.81 -9.85
CA ARG A 23 -0.83 -1.73 -10.23
C ARG A 23 -1.54 -3.06 -9.96
N ARG A 24 -0.90 -4.17 -10.31
CA ARG A 24 -1.49 -5.49 -10.09
C ARG A 24 -1.74 -5.77 -8.60
N ILE A 25 -0.77 -5.41 -7.76
CA ILE A 25 -0.91 -5.60 -6.31
C ILE A 25 -2.08 -4.77 -5.78
N VAL A 26 -2.16 -3.50 -6.19
CA VAL A 26 -3.21 -2.61 -5.71
C VAL A 26 -4.59 -3.09 -6.15
N GLU A 27 -4.75 -3.46 -7.41
CA GLU A 27 -6.04 -3.94 -7.90
C GLU A 27 -6.44 -5.23 -7.19
N THR A 28 -5.50 -6.14 -6.99
CA THR A 28 -5.77 -7.40 -6.30
C THR A 28 -6.16 -7.14 -4.84
N PHE A 29 -5.46 -6.22 -4.17
CA PHE A 29 -5.76 -5.88 -2.80
C PHE A 29 -7.21 -5.38 -2.66
N TYR A 30 -7.63 -4.45 -3.51
CA TYR A 30 -8.97 -3.91 -3.40
C TYR A 30 -10.05 -4.88 -3.88
N ASP A 31 -9.71 -5.78 -4.80
CA ASP A 31 -10.62 -6.87 -5.15
C ASP A 31 -10.89 -7.75 -3.92
N ILE A 32 -9.85 -8.06 -3.15
CA ILE A 32 -10.00 -8.83 -1.91
C ILE A 32 -10.85 -8.05 -0.90
N VAL A 33 -10.57 -6.75 -0.74
CA VAL A 33 -11.34 -5.90 0.18
C VAL A 33 -12.82 -5.90 -0.17
N GLU A 34 -13.15 -5.86 -1.45
CA GLU A 34 -14.55 -5.81 -1.88
C GLU A 34 -15.25 -7.16 -1.84
N GLN A 35 -14.53 -8.25 -2.03
CA GLN A 35 -15.15 -9.57 -2.22
C GLN A 35 -15.06 -10.50 -1.03
N ASP A 36 -14.08 -10.31 -0.15
CA ASP A 36 -13.87 -11.20 0.97
C ASP A 36 -14.72 -10.77 2.17
N GLU A 37 -15.55 -11.69 2.68
CA GLU A 37 -16.39 -11.41 3.83
C GLU A 37 -15.58 -11.02 5.06
N ASP A 38 -14.39 -11.57 5.21
CA ASP A 38 -13.52 -11.27 6.34
C ASP A 38 -12.98 -9.85 6.28
N ALA A 39 -13.05 -9.21 5.12
CA ALA A 39 -12.56 -7.84 4.94
C ALA A 39 -13.66 -6.78 5.04
N THR A 40 -14.84 -7.16 5.51
CA THR A 40 -16.01 -6.25 5.51
C THR A 40 -15.74 -4.95 6.25
N SER A 41 -15.10 -5.00 7.42
CA SER A 41 -14.85 -3.77 8.19
C SER A 41 -13.91 -2.81 7.44
N LEU A 42 -12.95 -3.36 6.72
CA LEU A 42 -12.04 -2.54 5.93
C LEU A 42 -12.77 -1.95 4.72
N HIS A 43 -13.63 -2.74 4.08
CA HIS A 43 -14.45 -2.26 2.97
C HIS A 43 -15.37 -1.11 3.41
N LEU A 44 -16.02 -1.27 4.57
CA LEU A 44 -16.89 -0.24 5.10
C LEU A 44 -16.13 1.06 5.40
N LEU A 45 -14.90 0.94 5.90
CA LEU A 45 -14.08 2.12 6.16
C LEU A 45 -13.86 2.91 4.87
N HIS A 46 -13.59 2.23 3.77
CA HIS A 46 -13.39 2.90 2.48
C HIS A 46 -14.68 3.50 1.94
N LEU A 47 -15.81 2.82 2.14
CA LEU A 47 -17.10 3.33 1.68
C LEU A 47 -17.51 4.60 2.43
N ARG A 48 -17.13 4.71 3.70
CA ARG A 48 -17.40 5.92 4.48
C ARG A 48 -16.51 7.08 4.07
N GLY A 49 -15.39 6.80 3.42
CA GLY A 49 -14.50 7.83 2.90
C GLY A 49 -14.85 8.17 1.47
N HIS A 50 -13.86 8.10 0.59
CA HIS A 50 -14.03 8.48 -0.82
C HIS A 50 -14.38 7.31 -1.72
N GLY A 51 -14.49 6.11 -1.17
CA GLY A 51 -14.83 4.92 -1.93
C GLY A 51 -13.62 4.17 -2.44
N VAL A 52 -13.87 2.92 -2.89
CA VAL A 52 -12.81 2.02 -3.31
C VAL A 52 -12.16 2.48 -4.61
N ALA A 53 -12.95 2.99 -5.56
CA ALA A 53 -12.38 3.45 -6.83
C ALA A 53 -11.33 4.54 -6.63
N HIS A 54 -11.63 5.51 -5.76
CA HIS A 54 -10.70 6.57 -5.42
C HIS A 54 -9.47 5.99 -4.71
N SER A 55 -9.69 5.06 -3.78
CA SER A 55 -8.62 4.46 -3.00
C SER A 55 -7.66 3.66 -3.88
N ARG A 56 -8.16 2.99 -4.91
CA ARG A 56 -7.30 2.25 -5.85
C ARG A 56 -6.28 3.17 -6.50
N GLU A 57 -6.72 4.32 -6.98
CA GLU A 57 -5.81 5.28 -7.61
C GLU A 57 -4.83 5.88 -6.62
N GLU A 58 -5.33 6.29 -5.45
CA GLU A 58 -4.46 6.93 -4.46
C GLU A 58 -3.44 5.96 -3.89
N GLN A 59 -3.83 4.72 -3.67
CA GLN A 59 -2.91 3.69 -3.18
C GLN A 59 -1.83 3.40 -4.23
N PHE A 60 -2.21 3.32 -5.50
CA PHE A 60 -1.25 3.13 -6.56
C PHE A 60 -0.23 4.28 -6.58
N ASN A 61 -0.73 5.52 -6.56
CA ASN A 61 0.13 6.69 -6.56
C ASN A 61 1.08 6.69 -5.38
N TYR A 62 0.57 6.34 -4.21
CA TYR A 62 1.36 6.30 -2.99
C TYR A 62 2.44 5.21 -3.05
N LEU A 63 2.06 4.00 -3.45
CA LEU A 63 2.98 2.88 -3.43
C LEU A 63 4.11 3.01 -4.44
N CYS A 64 3.88 3.66 -5.57
CA CYS A 64 4.97 3.90 -6.51
C CYS A 64 6.11 4.65 -5.84
N GLY A 65 5.80 5.76 -5.15
CA GLY A 65 6.82 6.52 -4.42
C GLY A 65 7.33 5.80 -3.19
N PHE A 66 6.45 5.06 -2.51
CA PHE A 66 6.79 4.30 -1.31
C PHE A 66 7.93 3.31 -1.57
N PHE A 67 7.93 2.69 -2.74
CA PHE A 67 8.96 1.73 -3.10
C PHE A 67 10.12 2.34 -3.89
N GLY A 68 10.17 3.66 -3.99
CA GLY A 68 11.28 4.35 -4.61
C GLY A 68 11.11 4.69 -6.08
N GLY A 69 9.89 4.55 -6.61
CA GLY A 69 9.56 4.93 -7.97
C GLY A 69 9.06 6.37 -8.05
N PRO A 70 8.30 6.70 -9.11
CA PRO A 70 7.78 8.05 -9.27
C PRO A 70 6.93 8.47 -8.08
N SER A 71 7.13 9.69 -7.60
CA SER A 71 6.42 10.21 -6.44
C SER A 71 5.08 10.84 -6.83
N TYR A 72 4.23 10.05 -7.46
CA TYR A 72 2.93 10.54 -7.95
C TYR A 72 2.07 11.14 -6.85
N TYR A 73 2.05 10.51 -5.68
CA TYR A 73 1.23 11.03 -4.58
C TYR A 73 1.71 12.39 -4.11
N VAL A 74 3.02 12.56 -3.96
CA VAL A 74 3.59 13.84 -3.54
C VAL A 74 3.36 14.91 -4.60
N GLN A 75 3.48 14.55 -5.88
CA GLN A 75 3.22 15.49 -6.97
C GLN A 75 1.79 16.02 -6.94
N LYS A 76 0.84 15.15 -6.56
CA LYS A 76 -0.57 15.49 -6.53
C LYS A 76 -0.97 16.22 -5.24
N HIS A 77 -0.43 15.80 -4.10
CA HIS A 77 -0.89 16.27 -2.79
C HIS A 77 0.14 17.09 -2.00
N GLY A 78 1.38 17.16 -2.46
CA GLY A 78 2.41 17.96 -1.80
C GLY A 78 3.13 17.28 -0.65
N HIS A 79 2.67 16.09 -0.25
CA HIS A 79 3.30 15.32 0.83
C HIS A 79 2.87 13.85 0.76
N SER A 80 3.49 13.02 1.59
CA SER A 80 3.12 11.61 1.71
C SER A 80 3.10 11.17 3.18
N ARG A 81 2.67 12.07 4.07
CA ARG A 81 2.66 11.81 5.50
C ARG A 81 1.48 10.92 5.88
N LEU A 82 1.76 9.65 6.19
CA LEU A 82 0.73 8.65 6.46
C LEU A 82 -0.17 9.02 7.62
N LYS A 83 0.37 9.59 8.68
CA LYS A 83 -0.44 9.99 9.82
C LYS A 83 -1.51 11.01 9.42
N GLU A 84 -1.10 12.02 8.65
CA GLU A 84 -2.04 13.06 8.22
C GLU A 84 -3.07 12.52 7.24
N ILE A 85 -2.65 11.62 6.35
CA ILE A 85 -3.55 11.02 5.36
C ILE A 85 -4.67 10.25 6.07
N HIS A 86 -4.37 9.62 7.21
CA HIS A 86 -5.30 8.73 7.90
C HIS A 86 -5.88 9.27 9.19
N GLU A 87 -5.53 10.50 9.59
CA GLU A 87 -5.94 11.01 10.91
C GLU A 87 -7.44 11.14 11.08
N HIS A 88 -8.18 11.28 9.99
CA HIS A 88 -9.63 11.39 10.03
C HIS A 88 -10.35 10.04 10.15
N MET A 89 -9.61 8.94 10.18
CA MET A 89 -10.16 7.61 10.29
C MET A 89 -9.77 7.00 11.62
N GLU A 90 -10.63 6.13 12.17
CA GLU A 90 -10.31 5.42 13.40
C GLU A 90 -9.68 4.08 13.03
N ILE A 91 -8.39 3.95 13.28
CA ILE A 91 -7.62 2.76 12.93
C ILE A 91 -6.99 2.18 14.18
N GLY A 92 -7.57 1.09 14.66
CA GLY A 92 -7.04 0.35 15.79
C GLY A 92 -6.22 -0.84 15.32
N PRO A 93 -5.74 -1.67 16.26
CA PRO A 93 -4.94 -2.85 15.91
C PRO A 93 -5.66 -3.84 15.00
N GLU A 94 -6.97 -3.98 15.15
CA GLU A 94 -7.72 -4.94 14.35
C GLU A 94 -7.78 -4.55 12.87
N LEU A 95 -8.02 -3.28 12.57
CA LEU A 95 -8.02 -2.79 11.19
C LEU A 95 -6.61 -2.83 10.60
N ARG A 96 -5.61 -2.47 11.40
CA ARG A 96 -4.22 -2.57 10.97
C ARG A 96 -3.89 -4.00 10.56
N ASP A 97 -4.22 -4.97 11.41
CA ASP A 97 -3.90 -6.38 11.15
C ASP A 97 -4.68 -6.93 9.96
N LEU A 98 -5.94 -6.52 9.83
CA LEU A 98 -6.76 -6.92 8.69
C LEU A 98 -6.18 -6.39 7.37
N TRP A 99 -5.74 -5.13 7.37
CA TRP A 99 -5.11 -4.53 6.20
C TRP A 99 -3.87 -5.33 5.79
N LEU A 100 -3.04 -5.67 6.78
CA LEU A 100 -1.81 -6.44 6.51
C LEU A 100 -2.13 -7.83 5.99
N LYS A 101 -3.16 -8.47 6.53
CA LYS A 101 -3.59 -9.79 6.07
C LYS A 101 -4.05 -9.74 4.61
N CYS A 102 -4.86 -8.75 4.27
CA CYS A 102 -5.33 -8.57 2.91
C CYS A 102 -4.18 -8.28 1.96
N MET A 103 -3.23 -7.44 2.40
CA MET A 103 -2.09 -7.09 1.56
C MET A 103 -1.17 -8.30 1.33
N ARG A 104 -0.96 -9.15 2.34
CA ARG A 104 -0.17 -10.37 2.14
C ARG A 104 -0.81 -11.26 1.09
N ARG A 105 -2.12 -11.44 1.18
CA ARG A 105 -2.84 -12.22 0.18
C ARG A 105 -2.75 -11.59 -1.20
N ALA A 106 -2.77 -10.27 -1.26
CA ALA A 106 -2.69 -9.56 -2.53
C ALA A 106 -1.35 -9.77 -3.22
N ILE A 107 -0.24 -9.68 -2.49
CA ILE A 107 1.06 -9.86 -3.11
C ILE A 107 1.26 -11.32 -3.56
N GLU A 108 0.71 -12.27 -2.83
CA GLU A 108 0.75 -13.68 -3.22
C GLU A 108 -0.06 -13.90 -4.50
N THR A 109 -1.28 -13.42 -4.51
CA THR A 109 -2.20 -13.60 -5.64
C THR A 109 -1.73 -12.85 -6.90
N ALA A 110 -1.15 -11.68 -6.70
CA ALA A 110 -0.65 -10.87 -7.82
C ALA A 110 0.61 -11.48 -8.46
N GLY A 111 1.23 -12.43 -7.78
CA GLY A 111 2.39 -13.12 -8.34
C GLY A 111 3.73 -12.45 -8.06
N LEU A 112 3.80 -11.62 -7.02
CA LEU A 112 5.08 -11.07 -6.62
C LEU A 112 6.01 -12.23 -6.23
N PRO A 113 7.25 -12.28 -6.75
CA PRO A 113 8.16 -13.37 -6.40
C PRO A 113 8.35 -13.50 -4.90
N GLN A 114 8.33 -14.73 -4.41
CA GLN A 114 8.33 -14.99 -2.98
C GLN A 114 9.53 -14.41 -2.25
N ARG A 115 10.67 -14.30 -2.92
CA ARG A 115 11.88 -13.75 -2.30
C ARG A 115 11.70 -12.30 -1.83
N TYR A 116 10.68 -11.59 -2.32
CA TYR A 116 10.41 -10.22 -1.91
C TYR A 116 9.33 -10.11 -0.84
N HIS A 117 8.60 -11.19 -0.54
CA HIS A 117 7.42 -11.11 0.33
C HIS A 117 7.76 -10.56 1.72
N ASP A 118 8.76 -11.12 2.38
CA ASP A 118 9.10 -10.69 3.74
C ASP A 118 9.56 -9.24 3.79
N GLN A 119 10.38 -8.84 2.85
CA GLN A 119 10.88 -7.48 2.80
C GLN A 119 9.74 -6.49 2.57
N VAL A 120 8.86 -6.78 1.63
CA VAL A 120 7.74 -5.91 1.30
C VAL A 120 6.77 -5.85 2.47
N MET A 121 6.47 -7.00 3.10
CA MET A 121 5.57 -7.00 4.25
C MET A 121 6.16 -6.29 5.45
N GLN A 122 7.47 -6.30 5.62
CA GLN A 122 8.12 -5.53 6.67
C GLN A 122 7.90 -4.03 6.47
N HIS A 123 8.06 -3.55 5.24
CA HIS A 123 7.78 -2.14 4.93
C HIS A 123 6.31 -1.80 5.17
N PHE A 124 5.40 -2.68 4.76
CA PHE A 124 3.97 -2.45 4.99
C PHE A 124 3.63 -2.47 6.48
N GLY A 125 4.30 -3.32 7.26
CA GLY A 125 4.09 -3.37 8.69
C GLY A 125 4.41 -2.05 9.39
N PHE A 126 5.54 -1.44 9.03
CA PHE A 126 5.89 -0.12 9.54
C PHE A 126 4.87 0.94 9.11
N ALA A 127 4.48 0.92 7.84
CA ALA A 127 3.54 1.89 7.33
C ALA A 127 2.18 1.77 8.00
N ALA A 128 1.68 0.54 8.15
CA ALA A 128 0.38 0.29 8.76
C ALA A 128 0.39 0.72 10.23
N GLU A 129 1.45 0.44 10.96
CA GLU A 129 1.55 0.86 12.35
C GLU A 129 1.57 2.38 12.47
N THR A 130 2.19 3.07 11.50
CA THR A 130 2.21 4.53 11.47
C THR A 130 0.81 5.12 11.33
N THR A 131 -0.11 4.42 10.66
CA THR A 131 -1.48 4.91 10.49
C THR A 131 -2.38 4.61 11.69
N ARG A 132 -1.97 3.68 12.57
CA ARG A 132 -2.80 3.31 13.71
C ARG A 132 -2.91 4.50 14.67
N ASN A 133 -4.13 4.83 15.05
CA ASN A 133 -4.41 5.97 15.92
C ASN A 133 -5.38 5.63 17.05
N ARG A 134 -5.62 4.34 17.29
CA ARG A 134 -6.41 3.84 18.42
C ARG A 134 -5.68 2.68 19.08
N ASP A 135 -5.90 2.52 20.37
CA ASP A 135 -5.30 1.42 21.14
C ASP A 135 -6.03 0.10 20.97
#